data_787168e4aa762cc324d20a598a918d30
#
_entry.id   787168e4aa762cc324d20a598a918d30
#
_cell.length_a   1.000
_cell.length_b   1.000
_cell.length_c   1.000
_cell.angle_alpha   90.00
_cell.angle_beta   90.00
_cell.angle_gamma   90.00
#
_symmetry.space_group_name_H-M   'P 1'
#
loop_
_entity.id
_entity.type
_entity.pdbx_description
1 polymer ?
#
loop_
_entity_poly.entity_id
_entity_poly.type
_entity_poly.pdbx_seq_one_letter_code
_entity_poly.pdbx_strand_id
1 'polypeptide(L)'
;LSLHDALPIYSVLPQFFSATLTTLKISIISIILAIIVGLICSILITYRVRVLNRIAQFYIELSRNTPLLIQLFFLYYGLPKLGIKIDGFTCGVIGLTFLGGSYMAEAFRAGLQSVAKGQIDSAKSIGLKPTQIFRYVIFPQALAISIPAIGANCLFLIKESSVVSAIAVVELLFVTKDLIGMDYKTTEALFLLIMAYLIILLPVSILTSYLEHRSRKVSHGT
;
A
#
# COMPACT_ATOMS: atom_id res chain seq x y z
N LEU A 1 -13.09 -30.07 -24.87
CA LEU A 1 -12.75 -28.69 -25.21
C LEU A 1 -11.79 -28.74 -26.39
N SER A 2 -12.29 -28.35 -27.59
CA SER A 2 -11.46 -28.32 -28.78
C SER A 2 -10.47 -27.15 -28.65
N LEU A 3 -9.24 -27.36 -29.12
CA LEU A 3 -8.20 -26.31 -29.17
C LEU A 3 -8.63 -25.06 -29.98
N HIS A 4 -9.72 -25.14 -30.76
CA HIS A 4 -10.31 -24.05 -31.52
C HIS A 4 -11.15 -23.08 -30.68
N ASP A 5 -11.56 -23.46 -29.47
CA ASP A 5 -12.39 -22.62 -28.59
C ASP A 5 -11.55 -21.83 -27.57
N ALA A 6 -10.25 -22.06 -27.49
CA ALA A 6 -9.36 -21.24 -26.68
C ALA A 6 -9.27 -19.83 -27.27
N LEU A 7 -9.47 -18.77 -26.46
CA LEU A 7 -9.07 -17.43 -26.86
C LEU A 7 -7.66 -17.52 -27.42
N PRO A 8 -7.38 -16.96 -28.59
CA PRO A 8 -6.00 -16.78 -28.99
C PRO A 8 -5.38 -15.86 -27.92
N ILE A 9 -4.73 -16.47 -26.93
CA ILE A 9 -4.09 -15.77 -25.79
C ILE A 9 -3.28 -14.59 -26.29
N TYR A 10 -2.67 -14.72 -27.49
CA TYR A 10 -1.92 -13.67 -28.15
C TYR A 10 -2.73 -12.40 -28.47
N SER A 11 -4.03 -12.48 -28.71
CA SER A 11 -4.85 -11.30 -29.04
C SER A 11 -5.18 -10.45 -27.79
N VAL A 12 -5.21 -11.06 -26.60
CA VAL A 12 -5.53 -10.38 -25.34
C VAL A 12 -4.30 -9.96 -24.55
N LEU A 13 -3.10 -10.53 -24.84
CA LEU A 13 -1.86 -10.17 -24.16
C LEU A 13 -1.54 -8.66 -24.13
N PRO A 14 -1.71 -7.88 -25.23
CA PRO A 14 -1.45 -6.44 -25.18
C PRO A 14 -2.34 -5.70 -24.18
N GLN A 15 -3.61 -6.12 -24.04
CA GLN A 15 -4.55 -5.53 -23.09
C GLN A 15 -4.14 -5.87 -21.64
N PHE A 16 -3.76 -7.14 -21.37
CA PHE A 16 -3.22 -7.53 -20.07
C PHE A 16 -1.93 -6.81 -19.71
N PHE A 17 -1.04 -6.60 -20.68
CA PHE A 17 0.18 -5.84 -20.47
C PHE A 17 -0.11 -4.39 -20.09
N SER A 18 -0.98 -3.70 -20.83
CA SER A 18 -1.41 -2.34 -20.52
C SER A 18 -2.07 -2.24 -19.14
N ALA A 19 -2.96 -3.19 -18.82
CA ALA A 19 -3.63 -3.28 -17.53
C ALA A 19 -2.62 -3.53 -16.38
N THR A 20 -1.62 -4.39 -16.60
CA THR A 20 -0.52 -4.62 -15.66
C THR A 20 0.24 -3.33 -15.35
N LEU A 21 0.56 -2.54 -16.37
CA LEU A 21 1.20 -1.24 -16.18
C LEU A 21 0.33 -0.27 -15.39
N THR A 22 -0.98 -0.27 -15.60
CA THR A 22 -1.93 0.54 -14.83
C THR A 22 -1.95 0.11 -13.37
N THR A 23 -2.07 -1.20 -13.09
CA THR A 23 -2.01 -1.77 -11.75
C THR A 23 -0.71 -1.37 -11.04
N LEU A 24 0.44 -1.50 -11.72
CA LEU A 24 1.74 -1.13 -11.17
C LEU A 24 1.84 0.37 -10.87
N LYS A 25 1.42 1.22 -11.81
CA LYS A 25 1.46 2.70 -11.63
C LYS A 25 0.63 3.13 -10.43
N ILE A 26 -0.63 2.68 -10.33
CA ILE A 26 -1.49 3.00 -9.19
C ILE A 26 -0.85 2.51 -7.90
N SER A 27 -0.41 1.25 -7.85
CA SER A 27 0.15 0.65 -6.65
C SER A 27 1.41 1.37 -6.18
N ILE A 28 2.36 1.63 -7.08
CA ILE A 28 3.64 2.29 -6.73
C ILE A 28 3.41 3.70 -6.21
N ILE A 29 2.60 4.50 -6.92
CA ILE A 29 2.30 5.87 -6.50
C ILE A 29 1.61 5.86 -5.13
N SER A 30 0.60 5.02 -4.95
CA SER A 30 -0.14 4.91 -3.70
C SER A 30 0.74 4.43 -2.54
N ILE A 31 1.63 3.46 -2.76
CA ILE A 31 2.57 2.96 -1.74
C ILE A 31 3.52 4.08 -1.30
N ILE A 32 4.11 4.82 -2.24
CA ILE A 32 5.02 5.93 -1.90
C ILE A 32 4.29 6.98 -1.06
N LEU A 33 3.10 7.39 -1.49
CA LEU A 33 2.30 8.37 -0.75
C LEU A 33 1.84 7.83 0.60
N ALA A 34 1.44 6.55 0.67
CA ALA A 34 1.05 5.90 1.92
C ALA A 34 2.20 5.83 2.95
N ILE A 35 3.43 5.56 2.49
CA ILE A 35 4.62 5.58 3.35
C ILE A 35 4.83 6.99 3.92
N ILE A 36 4.73 8.03 3.09
CA ILE A 36 4.91 9.43 3.52
C ILE A 36 3.82 9.81 4.55
N VAL A 37 2.55 9.58 4.22
CA VAL A 37 1.41 9.89 5.11
C VAL A 37 1.52 9.11 6.41
N GLY A 38 1.83 7.81 6.32
CA GLY A 38 1.97 6.93 7.48
C GLY A 38 3.10 7.36 8.41
N LEU A 39 4.27 7.73 7.86
CA LEU A 39 5.39 8.22 8.65
C LEU A 39 5.03 9.53 9.36
N ILE A 40 4.41 10.47 8.67
CA ILE A 40 3.96 11.75 9.27
C ILE A 40 2.98 11.48 10.42
N CYS A 41 1.94 10.68 10.19
CA CYS A 41 0.95 10.36 11.21
C CYS A 41 1.58 9.66 12.43
N SER A 42 2.49 8.70 12.21
CA SER A 42 3.15 7.99 13.30
C SER A 42 4.01 8.91 14.18
N ILE A 43 4.70 9.87 13.57
CA ILE A 43 5.49 10.89 14.28
C ILE A 43 4.55 11.79 15.11
N LEU A 44 3.47 12.31 14.50
CA LEU A 44 2.51 13.19 15.19
C LEU A 44 1.88 12.51 16.41
N ILE A 45 1.58 11.22 16.31
CA ILE A 45 1.00 10.43 17.39
C ILE A 45 2.03 10.12 18.47
N THR A 46 3.21 9.65 18.10
CA THR A 46 4.27 9.25 19.04
C THR A 46 4.74 10.43 19.89
N TYR A 47 4.90 11.61 19.28
CA TYR A 47 5.32 12.84 19.98
C TYR A 47 4.16 13.65 20.54
N ARG A 48 2.92 13.16 20.46
CA ARG A 48 1.71 13.79 21.00
C ARG A 48 1.57 15.25 20.61
N VAL A 49 1.74 15.55 19.31
CA VAL A 49 1.65 16.93 18.78
C VAL A 49 0.20 17.42 18.91
N ARG A 50 -0.14 18.00 20.06
CA ARG A 50 -1.44 18.65 20.37
C ARG A 50 -2.62 18.21 19.47
N VAL A 51 -3.24 19.18 18.73
CA VAL A 51 -4.42 18.95 17.90
C VAL A 51 -4.15 17.94 16.77
N LEU A 52 -2.96 17.98 16.16
CA LEU A 52 -2.59 17.10 15.02
C LEU A 52 -2.58 15.62 15.39
N ASN A 53 -2.22 15.29 16.64
CA ASN A 53 -2.32 13.91 17.12
C ASN A 53 -3.77 13.38 17.07
N ARG A 54 -4.75 14.18 17.50
CA ARG A 54 -6.17 13.78 17.45
C ARG A 54 -6.67 13.61 16.01
N ILE A 55 -6.25 14.51 15.11
CA ILE A 55 -6.60 14.44 13.68
C ILE A 55 -6.01 13.17 13.06
N ALA A 56 -4.73 12.87 13.35
CA ALA A 56 -4.08 11.67 12.84
C ALA A 56 -4.74 10.38 13.35
N GLN A 57 -5.11 10.31 14.64
CA GLN A 57 -5.83 9.18 15.20
C GLN A 57 -7.21 9.01 14.55
N PHE A 58 -7.98 10.09 14.42
CA PHE A 58 -9.28 10.06 13.76
C PHE A 58 -9.17 9.59 12.29
N TYR A 59 -8.17 10.08 11.57
CA TYR A 59 -7.89 9.61 10.21
C TYR A 59 -7.63 8.10 10.16
N ILE A 60 -6.76 7.59 11.04
CA ILE A 60 -6.42 6.16 11.08
C ILE A 60 -7.66 5.31 11.38
N GLU A 61 -8.45 5.70 12.38
CA GLU A 61 -9.67 5.01 12.75
C GLU A 61 -10.69 5.04 11.60
N LEU A 62 -10.95 6.20 11.00
CA LEU A 62 -11.87 6.36 9.88
C LEU A 62 -11.45 5.49 8.70
N SER A 63 -10.18 5.57 8.32
CA SER A 63 -9.64 4.85 7.17
C SER A 63 -9.71 3.33 7.33
N ARG A 64 -9.34 2.81 8.50
CA ARG A 64 -9.29 1.36 8.76
C ARG A 64 -10.67 0.73 9.02
N ASN A 65 -11.64 1.52 9.46
CA ASN A 65 -13.00 1.06 9.75
C ASN A 65 -13.99 1.30 8.58
N THR A 66 -13.51 1.82 7.44
CA THR A 66 -14.32 1.97 6.22
C THR A 66 -13.74 1.13 5.09
N PRO A 67 -14.56 0.32 4.38
CA PRO A 67 -14.10 -0.45 3.23
C PRO A 67 -13.55 0.45 2.11
N LEU A 68 -12.44 0.05 1.47
CA LEU A 68 -11.86 0.78 0.34
C LEU A 68 -12.87 1.05 -0.77
N LEU A 69 -13.71 0.07 -1.09
CA LEU A 69 -14.73 0.20 -2.13
C LEU A 69 -15.69 1.38 -1.86
N ILE A 70 -16.10 1.57 -0.61
CA ILE A 70 -16.99 2.68 -0.22
C ILE A 70 -16.25 4.02 -0.33
N GLN A 71 -14.98 4.08 0.06
CA GLN A 71 -14.13 5.26 -0.11
C GLN A 71 -14.01 5.65 -1.58
N LEU A 72 -13.77 4.67 -2.46
CA LEU A 72 -13.68 4.89 -3.91
C LEU A 72 -15.00 5.35 -4.50
N PHE A 73 -16.13 4.77 -4.09
CA PHE A 73 -17.45 5.19 -4.56
C PHE A 73 -17.77 6.62 -4.13
N PHE A 74 -17.38 7.00 -2.91
CA PHE A 74 -17.52 8.39 -2.47
C PHE A 74 -16.71 9.35 -3.34
N LEU A 75 -15.44 9.03 -3.61
CA LEU A 75 -14.57 9.85 -4.43
C LEU A 75 -15.08 9.96 -5.88
N TYR A 76 -15.46 8.84 -6.49
CA TYR A 76 -15.76 8.78 -7.91
C TYR A 76 -17.20 9.18 -8.26
N TYR A 77 -18.18 8.81 -7.42
CA TYR A 77 -19.60 9.11 -7.66
C TYR A 77 -20.16 10.20 -6.74
N GLY A 78 -19.61 10.35 -5.52
CA GLY A 78 -20.08 11.31 -4.52
C GLY A 78 -19.58 12.72 -4.78
N LEU A 79 -18.27 12.91 -4.94
CA LEU A 79 -17.66 14.24 -5.12
C LEU A 79 -18.16 14.99 -6.37
N PRO A 80 -18.43 14.35 -7.52
CA PRO A 80 -19.01 15.04 -8.67
C PRO A 80 -20.34 15.72 -8.39
N LYS A 81 -21.15 15.19 -7.47
CA LYS A 81 -22.42 15.83 -7.05
C LYS A 81 -22.18 17.14 -6.27
N LEU A 82 -21.00 17.32 -5.72
CA LEU A 82 -20.53 18.55 -5.07
C LEU A 82 -19.74 19.45 -6.01
N GLY A 83 -19.72 19.15 -7.32
CA GLY A 83 -18.99 19.92 -8.34
C GLY A 83 -17.50 19.55 -8.50
N ILE A 84 -16.97 18.59 -7.73
CA ILE A 84 -15.57 18.18 -7.78
C ILE A 84 -15.45 16.90 -8.61
N LYS A 85 -14.95 17.01 -9.85
CA LYS A 85 -14.75 15.87 -10.75
C LYS A 85 -13.29 15.45 -10.73
N ILE A 86 -13.05 14.19 -10.37
CA ILE A 86 -11.72 13.54 -10.32
C ILE A 86 -11.80 12.30 -11.22
N ASP A 87 -10.77 12.06 -12.03
CA ASP A 87 -10.69 10.85 -12.86
C ASP A 87 -10.50 9.59 -12.02
N GLY A 88 -10.87 8.43 -12.58
CA GLY A 88 -10.83 7.15 -11.85
C GLY A 88 -9.44 6.75 -11.38
N PHE A 89 -8.38 7.02 -12.17
CA PHE A 89 -7.01 6.74 -11.79
C PHE A 89 -6.61 7.52 -10.53
N THR A 90 -6.88 8.82 -10.53
CA THR A 90 -6.59 9.70 -9.38
C THR A 90 -7.44 9.32 -8.16
N CYS A 91 -8.73 8.97 -8.34
CA CYS A 91 -9.56 8.43 -7.25
C CYS A 91 -8.95 7.16 -6.65
N GLY A 92 -8.45 6.25 -7.52
CA GLY A 92 -7.76 5.03 -7.09
C GLY A 92 -6.51 5.32 -6.25
N VAL A 93 -5.66 6.23 -6.72
CA VAL A 93 -4.45 6.66 -5.99
C VAL A 93 -4.81 7.28 -4.64
N ILE A 94 -5.81 8.17 -4.58
CA ILE A 94 -6.24 8.81 -3.32
C ILE A 94 -6.79 7.78 -2.35
N GLY A 95 -7.71 6.90 -2.79
CA GLY A 95 -8.31 5.89 -1.92
C GLY A 95 -7.29 4.89 -1.38
N LEU A 96 -6.42 4.37 -2.24
CA LEU A 96 -5.35 3.45 -1.81
C LEU A 96 -4.33 4.15 -0.89
N THR A 97 -4.00 5.42 -1.15
CA THR A 97 -3.13 6.21 -0.26
C THR A 97 -3.79 6.45 1.08
N PHE A 98 -5.07 6.78 1.09
CA PHE A 98 -5.84 7.01 2.31
C PHE A 98 -5.89 5.73 3.17
N LEU A 99 -6.19 4.58 2.57
CA LEU A 99 -6.17 3.29 3.25
C LEU A 99 -4.75 2.90 3.67
N GLY A 100 -3.82 2.90 2.73
CA GLY A 100 -2.44 2.46 2.96
C GLY A 100 -1.70 3.30 3.99
N GLY A 101 -1.91 4.62 3.98
CA GLY A 101 -1.30 5.53 4.94
C GLY A 101 -1.67 5.21 6.38
N SER A 102 -2.90 4.77 6.64
CA SER A 102 -3.32 4.36 7.98
C SER A 102 -2.62 3.08 8.45
N TYR A 103 -2.45 2.09 7.59
CA TYR A 103 -1.70 0.86 7.89
C TYR A 103 -0.20 1.12 8.05
N MET A 104 0.38 1.98 7.20
CA MET A 104 1.78 2.40 7.32
C MET A 104 2.02 3.18 8.62
N ALA A 105 1.06 4.02 9.06
CA ALA A 105 1.15 4.75 10.33
C ALA A 105 1.27 3.80 11.52
N GLU A 106 0.49 2.72 11.55
CA GLU A 106 0.56 1.70 12.60
C GLU A 106 1.89 0.92 12.55
N ALA A 107 2.37 0.58 11.35
CA ALA A 107 3.66 -0.09 11.18
C ALA A 107 4.82 0.76 11.72
N PHE A 108 4.88 2.04 11.36
CA PHE A 108 5.90 2.97 11.88
C PHE A 108 5.74 3.24 13.38
N ARG A 109 4.50 3.39 13.87
CA ARG A 109 4.23 3.61 15.30
C ARG A 109 4.72 2.45 16.15
N ALA A 110 4.47 1.21 15.71
CA ALA A 110 4.98 0.02 16.39
C ALA A 110 6.51 0.01 16.45
N GLY A 111 7.19 0.35 15.35
CA GLY A 111 8.64 0.48 15.32
C GLY A 111 9.16 1.58 16.23
N LEU A 112 8.55 2.78 16.21
CA LEU A 112 8.97 3.89 17.07
C LEU A 112 8.81 3.58 18.57
N GLN A 113 7.77 2.84 18.94
CA GLN A 113 7.50 2.47 20.33
C GLN A 113 8.35 1.30 20.82
N SER A 114 8.97 0.52 19.95
CA SER A 114 9.80 -0.62 20.30
C SER A 114 11.21 -0.25 20.76
N VAL A 115 11.67 0.99 20.52
CA VAL A 115 13.00 1.43 20.91
C VAL A 115 13.09 1.55 22.43
N ALA A 116 14.06 0.83 23.02
CA ALA A 116 14.21 0.73 24.46
C ALA A 116 14.53 2.11 25.09
N LYS A 117 13.83 2.44 26.20
CA LYS A 117 14.07 3.68 26.95
C LYS A 117 15.53 3.86 27.35
N GLY A 118 16.22 2.78 27.77
CA GLY A 118 17.62 2.83 28.13
C GLY A 118 18.55 3.38 27.06
N GLN A 119 18.28 3.09 25.79
CA GLN A 119 19.05 3.66 24.67
C GLN A 119 18.82 5.16 24.52
N ILE A 120 17.56 5.59 24.71
CA ILE A 120 17.22 7.02 24.68
C ILE A 120 17.88 7.76 25.85
N ASP A 121 17.86 7.17 27.05
CA ASP A 121 18.45 7.77 28.24
C ASP A 121 19.97 7.78 28.19
N SER A 122 20.61 6.73 27.67
CA SER A 122 22.05 6.72 27.39
C SER A 122 22.46 7.81 26.40
N ALA A 123 21.68 7.99 25.32
CA ALA A 123 21.91 9.05 24.34
C ALA A 123 21.78 10.47 24.95
N LYS A 124 20.85 10.66 25.88
CA LYS A 124 20.75 11.93 26.65
C LYS A 124 21.96 12.15 27.55
N SER A 125 22.43 11.08 28.23
CA SER A 125 23.56 11.18 29.18
C SER A 125 24.87 11.61 28.50
N ILE A 126 25.04 11.30 27.20
CA ILE A 126 26.19 11.79 26.42
C ILE A 126 25.92 13.14 25.73
N GLY A 127 24.82 13.82 26.09
CA GLY A 127 24.53 15.20 25.66
C GLY A 127 23.92 15.35 24.27
N LEU A 128 23.36 14.28 23.67
CA LEU A 128 22.68 14.40 22.38
C LEU A 128 21.39 15.20 22.48
N LYS A 129 21.18 16.12 21.51
CA LYS A 129 19.95 16.89 21.39
C LYS A 129 18.77 15.96 20.94
N PRO A 130 17.52 16.30 21.27
CA PRO A 130 16.35 15.47 20.88
C PRO A 130 16.30 15.10 19.40
N THR A 131 16.64 16.02 18.50
CA THR A 131 16.70 15.78 17.05
C THR A 131 17.81 14.81 16.66
N GLN A 132 18.94 14.84 17.36
CA GLN A 132 20.06 13.90 17.16
C GLN A 132 19.69 12.52 17.67
N ILE A 133 19.05 12.43 18.85
CA ILE A 133 18.54 11.17 19.40
C ILE A 133 17.53 10.54 18.42
N PHE A 134 16.59 11.34 17.89
CA PHE A 134 15.65 10.83 16.89
C PHE A 134 16.37 10.32 15.65
N ARG A 135 17.27 11.11 15.06
CA ARG A 135 17.94 10.80 13.79
C ARG A 135 18.91 9.63 13.89
N TYR A 136 19.69 9.55 14.97
CA TYR A 136 20.81 8.60 15.09
C TYR A 136 20.49 7.38 15.95
N VAL A 137 19.49 7.43 16.83
CA VAL A 137 19.17 6.35 17.75
C VAL A 137 17.79 5.76 17.46
N ILE A 138 16.75 6.60 17.45
CA ILE A 138 15.36 6.12 17.37
C ILE A 138 15.00 5.71 15.93
N PHE A 139 15.16 6.61 14.96
CA PHE A 139 14.67 6.39 13.61
C PHE A 139 15.29 5.18 12.89
N PRO A 140 16.61 4.94 12.94
CA PRO A 140 17.23 3.78 12.30
C PRO A 140 16.71 2.46 12.85
N GLN A 141 16.56 2.35 14.17
CA GLN A 141 16.06 1.15 14.83
C GLN A 141 14.56 0.96 14.57
N ALA A 142 13.77 2.02 14.74
CA ALA A 142 12.35 2.01 14.45
C ALA A 142 12.07 1.58 13.00
N LEU A 143 12.83 2.11 12.04
CA LEU A 143 12.69 1.74 10.63
C LEU A 143 13.00 0.25 10.42
N ALA A 144 14.10 -0.25 10.98
CA ALA A 144 14.46 -1.67 10.86
C ALA A 144 13.35 -2.60 11.39
N ILE A 145 12.75 -2.24 12.53
CA ILE A 145 11.65 -3.00 13.13
C ILE A 145 10.34 -2.88 12.34
N SER A 146 10.13 -1.74 11.66
CA SER A 146 8.92 -1.51 10.83
C SER A 146 8.97 -2.23 9.48
N ILE A 147 10.14 -2.58 8.95
CA ILE A 147 10.31 -3.16 7.60
C ILE A 147 9.39 -4.36 7.32
N PRO A 148 9.24 -5.37 8.20
CA PRO A 148 8.35 -6.49 7.94
C PRO A 148 6.89 -6.06 7.72
N ALA A 149 6.38 -5.19 8.59
CA ALA A 149 5.01 -4.68 8.50
C ALA A 149 4.80 -3.78 7.27
N ILE A 150 5.79 -2.93 6.93
CA ILE A 150 5.78 -2.11 5.71
C ILE A 150 5.73 -3.02 4.48
N GLY A 151 6.56 -4.07 4.41
CA GLY A 151 6.58 -5.02 3.32
C GLY A 151 5.23 -5.73 3.14
N ALA A 152 4.64 -6.21 4.23
CA ALA A 152 3.31 -6.82 4.21
C ALA A 152 2.23 -5.83 3.71
N ASN A 153 2.28 -4.57 4.13
CA ASN A 153 1.37 -3.53 3.68
C ASN A 153 1.57 -3.17 2.20
N CYS A 154 2.80 -3.20 1.68
CA CYS A 154 3.05 -3.02 0.25
C CYS A 154 2.39 -4.13 -0.58
N LEU A 155 2.57 -5.39 -0.19
CA LEU A 155 1.91 -6.53 -0.84
C LEU A 155 0.39 -6.46 -0.74
N PHE A 156 -0.13 -6.02 0.41
CA PHE A 156 -1.56 -5.78 0.62
C PHE A 156 -2.10 -4.73 -0.36
N LEU A 157 -1.46 -3.56 -0.47
CA LEU A 157 -1.91 -2.46 -1.35
C LEU A 157 -1.87 -2.84 -2.83
N ILE A 158 -0.89 -3.64 -3.28
CA ILE A 158 -0.86 -4.15 -4.66
C ILE A 158 -2.09 -5.04 -4.92
N LYS A 159 -2.49 -5.88 -3.97
CA LYS A 159 -3.71 -6.71 -4.10
C LYS A 159 -4.98 -5.88 -4.05
N GLU A 160 -5.04 -4.91 -3.13
CA GLU A 160 -6.18 -3.99 -2.99
C GLU A 160 -6.37 -3.09 -4.22
N SER A 161 -5.34 -2.88 -5.05
CA SER A 161 -5.49 -2.11 -6.29
C SER A 161 -6.54 -2.71 -7.25
N SER A 162 -6.86 -4.00 -7.13
CA SER A 162 -7.94 -4.64 -7.90
C SER A 162 -9.33 -4.03 -7.65
N VAL A 163 -9.55 -3.44 -6.47
CA VAL A 163 -10.83 -2.84 -6.11
C VAL A 163 -11.14 -1.60 -6.95
N VAL A 164 -10.11 -0.93 -7.53
CA VAL A 164 -10.33 0.24 -8.40
C VAL A 164 -11.03 -0.11 -9.72
N SER A 165 -11.10 -1.39 -10.09
CA SER A 165 -11.92 -1.87 -11.20
C SER A 165 -13.41 -1.52 -11.04
N ALA A 166 -13.87 -1.30 -9.81
CA ALA A 166 -15.26 -0.94 -9.52
C ALA A 166 -15.61 0.52 -9.89
N ILE A 167 -14.59 1.37 -10.13
CA ILE A 167 -14.73 2.75 -10.58
C ILE A 167 -14.20 2.92 -12.01
N ALA A 168 -14.37 1.89 -12.84
CA ALA A 168 -14.04 1.86 -14.26
C ALA A 168 -12.56 2.16 -14.60
N VAL A 169 -11.63 1.90 -13.69
CA VAL A 169 -10.20 1.96 -13.99
C VAL A 169 -9.79 0.67 -14.69
N VAL A 170 -9.21 0.81 -15.88
CA VAL A 170 -8.79 -0.32 -16.73
C VAL A 170 -7.46 -0.88 -16.18
N GLU A 171 -7.57 -1.73 -15.17
CA GLU A 171 -6.50 -2.50 -14.53
C GLU A 171 -6.73 -4.01 -14.73
N LEU A 172 -5.90 -4.87 -14.15
CA LEU A 172 -5.92 -6.31 -14.39
C LEU A 172 -7.29 -6.98 -14.16
N LEU A 173 -7.96 -6.69 -13.04
CA LEU A 173 -9.25 -7.29 -12.74
C LEU A 173 -10.36 -6.72 -13.64
N PHE A 174 -10.26 -5.43 -14.04
CA PHE A 174 -11.20 -4.83 -14.98
C PHE A 174 -11.17 -5.56 -16.33
N VAL A 175 -9.98 -5.71 -16.93
CA VAL A 175 -9.80 -6.42 -18.20
C VAL A 175 -10.26 -7.87 -18.09
N THR A 176 -9.98 -8.53 -16.97
CA THR A 176 -10.44 -9.90 -16.73
C THR A 176 -11.96 -10.00 -16.73
N LYS A 177 -12.66 -9.08 -16.01
CA LYS A 177 -14.13 -9.07 -15.97
C LYS A 177 -14.73 -8.78 -17.33
N ASP A 178 -14.12 -7.87 -18.10
CA ASP A 178 -14.54 -7.52 -19.43
C ASP A 178 -14.47 -8.72 -20.39
N LEU A 179 -13.36 -9.46 -20.38
CA LEU A 179 -13.19 -10.70 -21.15
C LEU A 179 -14.18 -11.79 -20.75
N ILE A 180 -14.45 -11.96 -19.45
CA ILE A 180 -15.46 -12.91 -18.98
C ILE A 180 -16.84 -12.52 -19.49
N GLY A 181 -17.17 -11.23 -19.45
CA GLY A 181 -18.48 -10.73 -19.88
C GLY A 181 -18.71 -10.79 -21.39
N MET A 182 -17.66 -10.55 -22.19
CA MET A 182 -17.77 -10.53 -23.65
C MET A 182 -17.62 -11.90 -24.30
N ASP A 183 -16.64 -12.68 -23.85
CA ASP A 183 -16.23 -13.92 -24.53
C ASP A 183 -16.67 -15.20 -23.78
N TYR A 184 -17.27 -15.09 -22.58
CA TYR A 184 -17.67 -16.20 -21.71
C TYR A 184 -16.54 -17.18 -21.37
N LYS A 185 -15.25 -16.74 -21.46
CA LYS A 185 -14.07 -17.57 -21.23
C LYS A 185 -13.48 -17.35 -19.84
N THR A 186 -14.24 -17.74 -18.83
CA THR A 186 -13.93 -17.48 -17.42
C THR A 186 -12.62 -18.13 -16.99
N THR A 187 -12.38 -19.38 -17.38
CA THR A 187 -11.19 -20.14 -16.91
C THR A 187 -9.89 -19.53 -17.43
N GLU A 188 -9.83 -19.17 -18.71
CA GLU A 188 -8.67 -18.60 -19.37
C GLU A 188 -8.39 -17.19 -18.83
N ALA A 189 -9.42 -16.37 -18.67
CA ALA A 189 -9.29 -15.01 -18.14
C ALA A 189 -8.81 -15.00 -16.68
N LEU A 190 -9.34 -15.90 -15.84
CA LEU A 190 -8.89 -16.06 -14.45
C LEU A 190 -7.47 -16.60 -14.36
N PHE A 191 -7.09 -17.55 -15.24
CA PHE A 191 -5.72 -18.06 -15.29
C PHE A 191 -4.73 -16.92 -15.62
N LEU A 192 -5.03 -16.10 -16.62
CA LEU A 192 -4.20 -14.94 -16.98
C LEU A 192 -4.10 -13.94 -15.82
N LEU A 193 -5.21 -13.67 -15.12
CA LEU A 193 -5.23 -12.79 -13.95
C LEU A 193 -4.30 -13.33 -12.84
N ILE A 194 -4.42 -14.61 -12.51
CA ILE A 194 -3.59 -15.24 -11.49
C ILE A 194 -2.12 -15.15 -11.87
N MET A 195 -1.78 -15.48 -13.11
CA MET A 195 -0.39 -15.42 -13.60
C MET A 195 0.17 -13.99 -13.56
N ALA A 196 -0.61 -13.00 -13.98
CA ALA A 196 -0.22 -11.59 -13.93
C ALA A 196 0.06 -11.13 -12.49
N TYR A 197 -0.83 -11.44 -11.54
CA TYR A 197 -0.59 -11.11 -10.13
C TYR A 197 0.60 -11.85 -9.54
N LEU A 198 0.81 -13.12 -9.88
CA LEU A 198 2.00 -13.87 -9.44
C LEU A 198 3.29 -13.22 -9.94
N ILE A 199 3.33 -12.82 -11.23
CA ILE A 199 4.50 -12.15 -11.82
C ILE A 199 4.80 -10.83 -11.11
N ILE A 200 3.78 -10.08 -10.66
CA ILE A 200 3.95 -8.82 -9.91
C ILE A 200 4.35 -9.10 -8.46
N LEU A 201 3.63 -9.99 -7.77
CA LEU A 201 3.74 -10.15 -6.32
C LEU A 201 4.95 -10.97 -5.90
N LEU A 202 5.37 -11.99 -6.68
CA LEU A 202 6.51 -12.83 -6.31
C LEU A 202 7.82 -12.04 -6.17
N PRO A 203 8.22 -11.17 -7.14
CA PRO A 203 9.42 -10.35 -6.98
C PRO A 203 9.34 -9.41 -5.77
N VAL A 204 8.17 -8.79 -5.53
CA VAL A 204 7.96 -7.90 -4.38
C VAL A 204 8.04 -8.69 -3.07
N SER A 205 7.44 -9.90 -3.02
CA SER A 205 7.51 -10.78 -1.85
C SER A 205 8.94 -11.22 -1.54
N ILE A 206 9.72 -11.58 -2.56
CA ILE A 206 11.14 -11.95 -2.38
C ILE A 206 11.93 -10.76 -1.85
N LEU A 207 11.71 -9.57 -2.44
CA LEU A 207 12.39 -8.34 -2.00
C LEU A 207 12.05 -7.99 -0.55
N THR A 208 10.77 -8.05 -0.18
CA THR A 208 10.34 -7.76 1.19
C THR A 208 10.92 -8.76 2.19
N SER A 209 10.93 -10.06 1.87
CA SER A 209 11.55 -11.10 2.69
C SER A 209 13.06 -10.90 2.85
N TYR A 210 13.75 -10.50 1.78
CA TYR A 210 15.17 -10.16 1.85
C TYR A 210 15.45 -8.96 2.76
N LEU A 211 14.68 -7.89 2.62
CA LEU A 211 14.79 -6.70 3.47
C LEU A 211 14.47 -7.01 4.94
N GLU A 212 13.47 -7.84 5.19
CA GLU A 212 13.15 -8.32 6.54
C GLU A 212 14.32 -9.10 7.17
N HIS A 213 14.90 -10.03 6.42
CA HIS A 213 16.04 -10.81 6.91
C HIS A 213 17.24 -9.93 7.25
N ARG A 214 17.49 -8.92 6.42
CA ARG A 214 18.57 -7.95 6.65
C ARG A 214 18.29 -7.05 7.86
N SER A 215 17.05 -6.60 8.04
CA SER A 215 16.66 -5.71 9.14
C SER A 215 16.75 -6.42 10.50
N ARG A 216 16.40 -7.71 10.57
CA ARG A 216 16.51 -8.51 11.80
C ARG A 216 17.97 -8.61 12.29
N LYS A 217 18.94 -8.75 11.39
CA LYS A 217 20.38 -8.76 11.75
C LYS A 217 20.82 -7.44 12.37
N VAL A 218 20.28 -6.32 11.90
CA VAL A 218 20.60 -4.98 12.45
C VAL A 218 19.97 -4.77 13.83
N SER A 219 18.77 -5.31 14.08
CA SER A 219 18.05 -5.10 15.35
C SER A 219 18.54 -5.98 16.50
N HIS A 220 19.19 -7.12 16.22
CA HIS A 220 19.65 -8.08 17.23
C HIS A 220 21.18 -8.08 17.44
N GLY A 221 21.93 -7.24 16.71
CA GLY A 221 23.36 -7.05 16.96
C GLY A 221 24.25 -8.27 16.67
N THR A 222 23.80 -9.18 15.77
CA THR A 222 24.59 -10.34 15.31
C THR A 222 24.81 -10.31 13.82
#